data_2b40622b16a581c7fbeade11195c319a
#
_entry.id   2b40622b16a581c7fbeade11195c319a
#
_cell.length_a   1.000
_cell.length_b   1.000
_cell.length_c   1.000
_cell.angle_alpha   90.00
_cell.angle_beta   90.00
_cell.angle_gamma   90.00
#
_symmetry.space_group_name_H-M   'P 1'
#
loop_
_entity.id
_entity.type
_entity.pdbx_description
1 polymer ?
#
loop_
_entity_poly.entity_id
_entity_poly.type
_entity_poly.pdbx_seq_one_letter_code
_entity_poly.pdbx_strand_id
1 'polypeptide(L)'
;MKKFLTFVITFFALISSPVFAGGHGVTKVALVPGGPHPYFAAWEQAGLDAVKDFGLGKADYRVPAEWDLSQQNELIESLVGQGYNAVLVFPGDAVGTNKILGELDDAGVPTAALAGCVEQPTQAKFCFGTDTGHSAYLGTKELIKALGGKGKIAHFTGFLVDPNTTLRINAVEQAVSEAGGGVEIIQVIADIDAYEPADEKINAFMAAQGGEVDGIVTTAWVPAVVAAQALTNMGDKRIKMVGIDHDEVVLKAIKDGFVHGTMLQNPYGQGYIGSYVMDKVRQGCEFKSDAPWKSTAQTDQFIDSGTVFVDISDVDTYVMAMR
;
A
#
# COMPACT_ATOMS: atom_id res chain seq x y z
N MET A 1 -57.02 -2.18 73.53
CA MET A 1 -56.07 -1.28 72.93
C MET A 1 -55.20 -2.08 71.93
N LYS A 2 -55.57 -2.01 70.65
CA LYS A 2 -54.83 -2.71 69.58
C LYS A 2 -53.90 -1.74 68.92
N LYS A 3 -52.61 -1.98 68.98
CA LYS A 3 -51.61 -1.18 68.26
C LYS A 3 -51.47 -1.67 66.82
N PHE A 4 -51.82 -0.82 65.84
CA PHE A 4 -51.57 -1.06 64.41
C PHE A 4 -50.10 -0.69 64.07
N LEU A 5 -49.36 -1.68 63.60
CA LEU A 5 -48.01 -1.49 63.12
C LEU A 5 -48.09 -1.31 61.62
N THR A 6 -47.83 -0.05 61.15
CA THR A 6 -47.81 0.26 59.73
C THR A 6 -46.42 -0.06 59.17
N PHE A 7 -46.38 -1.03 58.28
CA PHE A 7 -45.14 -1.41 57.56
C PHE A 7 -45.04 -0.57 56.28
N VAL A 8 -44.07 0.35 56.24
CA VAL A 8 -43.78 1.15 55.03
C VAL A 8 -42.79 0.32 54.19
N ILE A 9 -43.29 -0.22 53.06
CA ILE A 9 -42.45 -0.87 52.06
C ILE A 9 -41.92 0.23 51.13
N THR A 10 -40.62 0.57 51.28
CA THR A 10 -39.90 1.44 50.36
C THR A 10 -39.52 0.65 49.13
N PHE A 11 -40.20 0.92 48.01
CA PHE A 11 -39.88 0.33 46.69
C PHE A 11 -38.67 1.04 46.13
N PHE A 12 -37.48 0.44 46.21
CA PHE A 12 -36.32 0.86 45.50
C PHE A 12 -36.48 0.50 44.01
N ALA A 13 -36.89 1.48 43.20
CA ALA A 13 -36.87 1.33 41.77
C ALA A 13 -35.39 1.40 41.31
N LEU A 14 -34.84 0.22 41.01
CA LEU A 14 -33.60 0.14 40.25
C LEU A 14 -33.85 0.69 38.85
N ILE A 15 -33.50 1.94 38.64
CA ILE A 15 -33.41 2.53 37.31
C ILE A 15 -32.15 1.91 36.68
N SER A 16 -32.34 0.78 35.99
CA SER A 16 -31.33 0.28 35.05
C SER A 16 -31.36 1.26 33.88
N SER A 17 -30.38 2.17 33.85
CA SER A 17 -30.09 2.93 32.63
C SER A 17 -29.81 1.92 31.52
N PRO A 18 -30.48 2.01 30.37
CA PRO A 18 -30.07 1.21 29.25
C PRO A 18 -28.68 1.67 28.87
N VAL A 19 -27.68 0.82 29.09
CA VAL A 19 -26.43 0.90 28.36
C VAL A 19 -26.85 0.71 26.90
N PHE A 20 -26.95 1.78 26.14
CA PHE A 20 -26.93 1.72 24.69
C PHE A 20 -25.57 1.16 24.32
N ALA A 21 -25.41 -0.15 24.39
CA ALA A 21 -24.50 -0.84 23.50
C ALA A 21 -25.07 -0.57 22.10
N GLY A 22 -24.63 0.48 21.47
CA GLY A 22 -24.83 0.72 20.04
C GLY A 22 -24.32 -0.54 19.35
N GLY A 23 -25.23 -1.43 18.98
CA GLY A 23 -24.94 -2.66 18.30
C GLY A 23 -24.47 -2.35 16.89
N HIS A 24 -23.22 -1.88 16.75
CA HIS A 24 -22.55 -1.94 15.48
C HIS A 24 -22.40 -3.43 15.17
N GLY A 25 -23.20 -3.95 14.23
CA GLY A 25 -23.15 -5.35 13.84
C GLY A 25 -21.72 -5.74 13.49
N VAL A 26 -21.42 -7.05 13.50
CA VAL A 26 -20.07 -7.58 13.24
C VAL A 26 -19.48 -6.94 11.98
N THR A 27 -18.25 -6.47 12.09
CA THR A 27 -17.56 -5.78 10.97
C THR A 27 -17.26 -6.75 9.84
N LYS A 28 -17.63 -6.35 8.63
CA LYS A 28 -17.35 -7.08 7.38
C LYS A 28 -16.62 -6.15 6.45
N VAL A 29 -15.33 -6.37 6.30
CA VAL A 29 -14.41 -5.55 5.50
C VAL A 29 -14.32 -6.07 4.09
N ALA A 30 -14.42 -5.20 3.09
CA ALA A 30 -14.01 -5.46 1.72
C ALA A 30 -12.63 -4.85 1.49
N LEU A 31 -11.68 -5.66 1.02
CA LEU A 31 -10.33 -5.25 0.61
C LEU A 31 -10.31 -5.22 -0.92
N VAL A 32 -10.33 -4.03 -1.52
CA VAL A 32 -10.53 -3.84 -2.96
C VAL A 32 -9.35 -3.08 -3.58
N PRO A 33 -8.52 -3.72 -4.40
CA PRO A 33 -7.44 -3.04 -5.14
C PRO A 33 -7.97 -2.29 -6.37
N GLY A 34 -7.11 -1.50 -7.01
CA GLY A 34 -7.42 -0.81 -8.27
C GLY A 34 -7.61 -1.75 -9.45
N GLY A 35 -7.00 -2.92 -9.41
CA GLY A 35 -7.03 -3.95 -10.45
C GLY A 35 -6.21 -5.18 -10.07
N PRO A 36 -6.11 -6.18 -10.97
CA PRO A 36 -5.28 -7.35 -10.75
C PRO A 36 -3.80 -6.95 -10.70
N HIS A 37 -3.14 -7.23 -9.57
CA HIS A 37 -1.71 -6.95 -9.42
C HIS A 37 -1.11 -7.85 -8.33
N PRO A 38 0.11 -8.39 -8.49
CA PRO A 38 0.73 -9.32 -7.54
C PRO A 38 0.95 -8.71 -6.14
N TYR A 39 1.18 -7.41 -6.03
CA TYR A 39 1.34 -6.72 -4.76
C TYR A 39 0.18 -6.96 -3.79
N PHE A 40 -1.05 -7.00 -4.28
CA PHE A 40 -2.24 -7.11 -3.45
C PHE A 40 -2.60 -8.56 -3.07
N ALA A 41 -1.94 -9.57 -3.64
CA ALA A 41 -2.24 -10.98 -3.35
C ALA A 41 -2.13 -11.31 -1.85
N ALA A 42 -1.21 -10.66 -1.14
CA ALA A 42 -1.06 -10.80 0.31
C ALA A 42 -2.27 -10.35 1.12
N TRP A 43 -3.18 -9.54 0.55
CA TRP A 43 -4.40 -9.09 1.23
C TRP A 43 -5.40 -10.22 1.48
N GLU A 44 -5.38 -11.28 0.66
CA GLU A 44 -6.24 -12.44 0.87
C GLU A 44 -5.93 -13.13 2.20
N GLN A 45 -4.67 -13.52 2.41
CA GLN A 45 -4.26 -14.14 3.69
C GLN A 45 -4.38 -13.17 4.86
N ALA A 46 -4.03 -11.89 4.65
CA ALA A 46 -4.17 -10.85 5.65
C ALA A 46 -5.61 -10.68 6.15
N GLY A 47 -6.58 -10.74 5.24
CA GLY A 47 -8.00 -10.69 5.57
C GLY A 47 -8.45 -11.90 6.37
N LEU A 48 -8.05 -13.12 5.97
CA LEU A 48 -8.37 -14.36 6.69
C LEU A 48 -7.83 -14.34 8.13
N ASP A 49 -6.57 -13.91 8.29
CA ASP A 49 -5.95 -13.81 9.61
C ASP A 49 -6.60 -12.71 10.47
N ALA A 50 -6.97 -11.59 9.88
CA ALA A 50 -7.69 -10.51 10.57
C ALA A 50 -9.06 -10.98 11.08
N VAL A 51 -9.79 -11.76 10.30
CA VAL A 51 -11.06 -12.37 10.75
C VAL A 51 -10.83 -13.25 11.98
N LYS A 52 -9.82 -14.11 11.93
CA LYS A 52 -9.50 -15.05 13.00
C LYS A 52 -9.05 -14.35 14.28
N ASP A 53 -8.11 -13.38 14.13
CA ASP A 53 -7.41 -12.82 15.29
C ASP A 53 -8.16 -11.65 15.92
N PHE A 54 -8.96 -10.90 15.15
CA PHE A 54 -9.72 -9.74 15.63
C PHE A 54 -11.23 -10.01 15.78
N GLY A 55 -11.71 -11.20 15.41
CA GLY A 55 -13.12 -11.57 15.54
C GLY A 55 -14.04 -10.85 14.55
N LEU A 56 -13.54 -10.48 13.37
CA LEU A 56 -14.33 -9.87 12.33
C LEU A 56 -15.32 -10.87 11.72
N GLY A 57 -16.45 -10.39 11.20
CA GLY A 57 -17.39 -11.25 10.47
C GLY A 57 -16.84 -11.70 9.13
N LYS A 58 -16.14 -10.81 8.44
CA LYS A 58 -15.42 -11.04 7.17
C LYS A 58 -14.31 -10.01 6.98
N ALA A 59 -13.29 -10.37 6.21
CA ALA A 59 -12.33 -9.46 5.60
C ALA A 59 -11.88 -10.10 4.29
N ASP A 60 -12.58 -9.80 3.21
CA ASP A 60 -12.41 -10.50 1.94
C ASP A 60 -11.71 -9.63 0.91
N TYR A 61 -10.66 -10.17 0.32
CA TYR A 61 -10.00 -9.60 -0.84
C TYR A 61 -10.84 -9.84 -2.09
N ARG A 62 -11.18 -8.77 -2.81
CA ARG A 62 -12.00 -8.80 -4.02
C ARG A 62 -11.39 -7.90 -5.08
N VAL A 63 -11.15 -8.44 -6.26
CA VAL A 63 -10.39 -7.80 -7.34
C VAL A 63 -11.32 -7.48 -8.50
N PRO A 64 -11.33 -6.23 -9.03
CA PRO A 64 -11.97 -5.94 -10.31
C PRO A 64 -11.23 -6.68 -11.44
N ALA A 65 -11.92 -6.91 -12.57
CA ALA A 65 -11.33 -7.68 -13.67
C ALA A 65 -10.16 -6.95 -14.36
N GLU A 66 -10.23 -5.62 -14.41
CA GLU A 66 -9.24 -4.75 -15.03
C GLU A 66 -8.86 -3.62 -14.06
N TRP A 67 -7.76 -2.93 -14.33
CA TRP A 67 -7.43 -1.65 -13.68
C TRP A 67 -8.29 -0.54 -14.28
N ASP A 68 -9.52 -0.48 -13.82
CA ASP A 68 -10.56 0.43 -14.31
C ASP A 68 -11.41 0.93 -13.15
N LEU A 69 -11.51 2.26 -13.02
CA LEU A 69 -12.22 2.91 -11.91
C LEU A 69 -13.72 2.56 -11.88
N SER A 70 -14.37 2.40 -13.06
CA SER A 70 -15.79 2.05 -13.11
C SER A 70 -16.03 0.65 -12.58
N GLN A 71 -15.22 -0.32 -13.01
CA GLN A 71 -15.28 -1.69 -12.51
C GLN A 71 -14.98 -1.77 -11.00
N GLN A 72 -14.02 -0.99 -10.52
CA GLN A 72 -13.72 -0.92 -9.10
C GLN A 72 -14.93 -0.39 -8.30
N ASN A 73 -15.55 0.69 -8.75
CA ASN A 73 -16.72 1.27 -8.10
C ASN A 73 -17.92 0.32 -8.12
N GLU A 74 -18.25 -0.31 -9.26
CA GLU A 74 -19.29 -1.32 -9.38
C GLU A 74 -19.08 -2.50 -8.44
N LEU A 75 -17.83 -2.97 -8.31
CA LEU A 75 -17.48 -4.03 -7.36
C LEU A 75 -17.71 -3.59 -5.92
N ILE A 76 -17.29 -2.39 -5.54
CA ILE A 76 -17.50 -1.84 -4.19
C ILE A 76 -19.00 -1.73 -3.87
N GLU A 77 -19.81 -1.16 -4.77
CA GLU A 77 -21.27 -1.06 -4.62
C GLU A 77 -21.90 -2.45 -4.44
N SER A 78 -21.50 -3.41 -5.28
CA SER A 78 -21.97 -4.80 -5.18
C SER A 78 -21.65 -5.42 -3.82
N LEU A 79 -20.42 -5.22 -3.31
CA LEU A 79 -20.00 -5.75 -2.00
C LEU A 79 -20.79 -5.11 -0.86
N VAL A 80 -21.01 -3.80 -0.90
CA VAL A 80 -21.85 -3.11 0.09
C VAL A 80 -23.29 -3.63 0.02
N GLY A 81 -23.84 -3.86 -1.17
CA GLY A 81 -25.15 -4.51 -1.36
C GLY A 81 -25.21 -5.92 -0.81
N GLN A 82 -24.10 -6.66 -0.72
CA GLN A 82 -23.96 -7.97 -0.08
C GLN A 82 -23.76 -7.91 1.45
N GLY A 83 -23.78 -6.70 2.03
CA GLY A 83 -23.70 -6.47 3.46
C GLY A 83 -22.28 -6.30 4.01
N TYR A 84 -21.27 -6.02 3.16
CA TYR A 84 -20.01 -5.46 3.64
C TYR A 84 -20.29 -4.05 4.16
N ASN A 85 -19.71 -3.73 5.30
CA ASN A 85 -20.05 -2.52 6.03
C ASN A 85 -18.82 -1.68 6.40
N ALA A 86 -17.70 -1.99 5.77
CA ALA A 86 -16.45 -1.24 5.78
C ALA A 86 -15.66 -1.56 4.50
N VAL A 87 -15.01 -0.57 3.91
CA VAL A 87 -14.25 -0.74 2.67
C VAL A 87 -12.85 -0.18 2.84
N LEU A 88 -11.87 -1.01 2.52
CA LEU A 88 -10.47 -0.67 2.39
C LEU A 88 -10.09 -0.74 0.91
N VAL A 89 -9.69 0.38 0.33
CA VAL A 89 -9.48 0.49 -1.11
C VAL A 89 -8.07 0.96 -1.44
N PHE A 90 -7.41 0.29 -2.39
CA PHE A 90 -6.36 0.96 -3.14
C PHE A 90 -7.02 1.74 -4.27
N PRO A 91 -6.88 3.08 -4.34
CA PRO A 91 -7.58 3.87 -5.34
C PRO A 91 -7.09 3.52 -6.75
N GLY A 92 -8.00 3.09 -7.63
CA GLY A 92 -7.71 2.89 -9.04
C GLY A 92 -7.33 4.19 -9.76
N ASP A 93 -7.84 5.30 -9.23
CA ASP A 93 -7.52 6.68 -9.59
C ASP A 93 -7.59 7.56 -8.32
N ALA A 94 -6.55 8.34 -8.06
CA ALA A 94 -6.43 9.10 -6.80
C ALA A 94 -7.52 10.17 -6.59
N VAL A 95 -8.03 10.74 -7.68
CA VAL A 95 -9.07 11.79 -7.68
C VAL A 95 -10.46 11.15 -7.79
N GLY A 96 -10.64 10.30 -8.81
CA GLY A 96 -11.93 9.74 -9.18
C GLY A 96 -12.53 8.82 -8.12
N THR A 97 -11.70 8.13 -7.33
CA THR A 97 -12.14 7.26 -6.24
C THR A 97 -12.91 8.05 -5.16
N ASN A 98 -12.65 9.35 -4.97
CA ASN A 98 -13.35 10.17 -3.98
C ASN A 98 -14.86 10.22 -4.15
N LYS A 99 -15.36 10.02 -5.39
CA LYS A 99 -16.81 10.00 -5.62
C LYS A 99 -17.49 8.87 -4.85
N ILE A 100 -17.01 7.62 -5.03
CA ILE A 100 -17.59 6.47 -4.33
C ILE A 100 -17.37 6.55 -2.81
N LEU A 101 -16.22 7.10 -2.35
CA LEU A 101 -15.98 7.28 -0.93
C LEU A 101 -17.00 8.24 -0.28
N GLY A 102 -17.39 9.31 -0.99
CA GLY A 102 -18.44 10.24 -0.55
C GLY A 102 -19.81 9.56 -0.47
N GLU A 103 -20.19 8.80 -1.49
CA GLU A 103 -21.45 8.05 -1.54
C GLU A 103 -21.55 7.02 -0.40
N LEU A 104 -20.46 6.36 -0.08
CA LEU A 104 -20.37 5.39 1.02
C LEU A 104 -20.43 6.05 2.40
N ASP A 105 -19.78 7.21 2.56
CA ASP A 105 -19.86 7.99 3.81
C ASP A 105 -21.29 8.45 4.07
N ASP A 106 -22.00 8.96 3.06
CA ASP A 106 -23.42 9.31 3.12
C ASP A 106 -24.32 8.11 3.47
N ALA A 107 -23.92 6.90 3.05
CA ALA A 107 -24.60 5.65 3.39
C ALA A 107 -24.20 5.09 4.77
N GLY A 108 -23.30 5.76 5.49
CA GLY A 108 -22.79 5.30 6.79
C GLY A 108 -21.82 4.11 6.72
N VAL A 109 -21.22 3.86 5.58
CA VAL A 109 -20.20 2.82 5.37
C VAL A 109 -18.82 3.49 5.39
N PRO A 110 -18.04 3.36 6.47
CA PRO A 110 -16.72 3.96 6.54
C PRO A 110 -15.76 3.33 5.54
N THR A 111 -14.91 4.17 4.98
CA THR A 111 -13.89 3.81 4.00
C THR A 111 -12.52 4.28 4.44
N ALA A 112 -11.47 3.59 3.98
CA ALA A 112 -10.10 4.08 4.10
C ALA A 112 -9.26 3.64 2.90
N ALA A 113 -8.19 4.38 2.64
CA ALA A 113 -7.25 4.05 1.59
C ALA A 113 -6.13 3.12 2.10
N LEU A 114 -5.75 2.12 1.30
CA LEU A 114 -4.63 1.22 1.58
C LEU A 114 -3.58 1.30 0.47
N ALA A 115 -2.31 1.25 0.87
CA ALA A 115 -1.13 1.21 0.00
C ALA A 115 -0.92 2.46 -0.87
N GLY A 116 -1.97 3.13 -1.27
CA GLY A 116 -1.98 4.41 -1.97
C GLY A 116 -3.08 5.30 -1.40
N CYS A 117 -2.84 6.61 -1.31
CA CYS A 117 -3.81 7.56 -0.77
C CYS A 117 -4.64 8.21 -1.88
N VAL A 118 -5.87 8.57 -1.57
CA VAL A 118 -6.71 9.43 -2.41
C VAL A 118 -6.34 10.89 -2.24
N GLU A 119 -6.59 11.72 -3.25
CA GLU A 119 -6.36 13.16 -3.13
C GLU A 119 -7.37 13.84 -2.21
N GLN A 120 -6.93 14.91 -1.56
CA GLN A 120 -7.78 15.77 -0.73
C GLN A 120 -8.63 16.72 -1.60
N PRO A 121 -9.88 17.03 -1.20
CA PRO A 121 -10.56 16.57 0.02
C PRO A 121 -11.11 15.15 -0.13
N THR A 122 -11.11 14.38 0.94
CA THR A 122 -11.60 12.99 0.93
C THR A 122 -12.43 12.64 2.15
N GLN A 123 -13.33 11.65 2.02
CA GLN A 123 -14.08 11.02 3.12
C GLN A 123 -13.39 9.75 3.65
N ALA A 124 -12.25 9.35 3.08
CA ALA A 124 -11.45 8.26 3.63
C ALA A 124 -11.03 8.59 5.07
N LYS A 125 -11.29 7.67 6.00
CA LYS A 125 -11.01 7.90 7.44
C LYS A 125 -9.52 7.91 7.75
N PHE A 126 -8.70 7.25 6.95
CA PHE A 126 -7.25 7.23 7.01
C PHE A 126 -6.67 6.73 5.69
N CYS A 127 -5.36 6.91 5.52
CA CYS A 127 -4.57 6.20 4.52
C CYS A 127 -3.49 5.38 5.24
N PHE A 128 -3.42 4.09 4.97
CA PHE A 128 -2.42 3.20 5.55
C PHE A 128 -1.60 2.54 4.44
N GLY A 129 -0.35 2.90 4.36
CA GLY A 129 0.55 2.42 3.31
C GLY A 129 2.00 2.75 3.61
N THR A 130 2.88 2.38 2.72
CA THR A 130 4.27 2.80 2.74
C THR A 130 4.38 4.27 2.31
N ASP A 131 5.21 5.06 2.98
CA ASP A 131 5.68 6.34 2.43
C ASP A 131 6.52 6.05 1.18
N THR A 132 5.84 5.93 0.03
CA THR A 132 6.44 5.46 -1.22
C THR A 132 7.44 6.45 -1.80
N GLY A 133 7.23 7.75 -1.57
CA GLY A 133 8.22 8.78 -1.90
C GLY A 133 9.51 8.58 -1.10
N HIS A 134 9.39 8.42 0.23
CA HIS A 134 10.55 8.16 1.09
C HIS A 134 11.26 6.85 0.71
N SER A 135 10.50 5.78 0.43
CA SER A 135 11.06 4.51 -0.04
C SER A 135 11.86 4.67 -1.34
N ALA A 136 11.30 5.33 -2.35
CA ALA A 136 11.99 5.59 -3.61
C ALA A 136 13.23 6.47 -3.43
N TYR A 137 13.15 7.48 -2.55
CA TYR A 137 14.30 8.31 -2.19
C TYR A 137 15.43 7.48 -1.58
N LEU A 138 15.14 6.64 -0.57
CA LEU A 138 16.14 5.79 0.08
C LEU A 138 16.75 4.79 -0.90
N GLY A 139 15.93 4.10 -1.69
CA GLY A 139 16.41 3.15 -2.70
C GLY A 139 17.33 3.81 -3.73
N THR A 140 16.99 5.03 -4.17
CA THR A 140 17.84 5.80 -5.07
C THR A 140 19.15 6.22 -4.41
N LYS A 141 19.14 6.59 -3.13
CA LYS A 141 20.39 6.89 -2.38
C LYS A 141 21.29 5.66 -2.28
N GLU A 142 20.73 4.46 -2.08
CA GLU A 142 21.53 3.21 -2.07
C GLU A 142 22.09 2.90 -3.48
N LEU A 143 21.32 3.15 -4.56
CA LEU A 143 21.83 3.05 -5.91
C LEU A 143 23.00 4.01 -6.16
N ILE A 144 22.84 5.30 -5.80
CA ILE A 144 23.90 6.32 -5.94
C ILE A 144 25.17 5.92 -5.17
N LYS A 145 25.02 5.38 -3.97
CA LYS A 145 26.11 4.86 -3.16
C LYS A 145 26.81 3.66 -3.84
N ALA A 146 26.05 2.72 -4.40
CA ALA A 146 26.58 1.59 -5.15
C ALA A 146 27.34 2.00 -6.41
N LEU A 147 26.96 3.12 -7.02
CA LEU A 147 27.65 3.73 -8.17
C LEU A 147 28.88 4.59 -7.77
N GLY A 148 29.16 4.74 -6.47
CA GLY A 148 30.23 5.64 -6.00
C GLY A 148 29.96 7.13 -6.27
N GLY A 149 28.69 7.53 -6.36
CA GLY A 149 28.25 8.89 -6.53
C GLY A 149 28.34 9.43 -7.97
N LYS A 150 28.56 8.59 -8.97
CA LYS A 150 28.69 9.00 -10.39
C LYS A 150 28.06 7.98 -11.31
N GLY A 151 27.46 8.44 -12.39
CA GLY A 151 26.96 7.58 -13.46
C GLY A 151 25.64 8.04 -14.05
N LYS A 152 25.23 7.34 -15.10
CA LYS A 152 23.96 7.52 -15.79
C LYS A 152 22.98 6.47 -15.31
N ILE A 153 21.78 6.88 -14.92
CA ILE A 153 20.76 5.95 -14.45
C ILE A 153 19.49 6.05 -15.29
N ALA A 154 18.76 4.93 -15.37
CA ALA A 154 17.39 4.89 -15.86
C ALA A 154 16.43 4.65 -14.69
N HIS A 155 15.23 5.21 -14.79
CA HIS A 155 14.15 4.99 -13.84
C HIS A 155 12.98 4.32 -14.54
N PHE A 156 12.57 3.13 -14.07
CA PHE A 156 11.40 2.40 -14.55
C PHE A 156 10.33 2.41 -13.46
N THR A 157 9.11 2.81 -13.81
CA THR A 157 8.06 3.06 -12.80
C THR A 157 6.67 2.65 -13.29
N GLY A 158 5.69 2.72 -12.39
CA GLY A 158 4.34 2.23 -12.56
C GLY A 158 3.43 3.09 -13.43
N PHE A 159 2.13 2.83 -13.29
CA PHE A 159 1.09 3.60 -13.97
C PHE A 159 1.03 5.02 -13.46
N LEU A 160 0.91 6.02 -14.36
CA LEU A 160 0.82 7.43 -13.97
C LEU A 160 -0.50 7.76 -13.24
N VAL A 161 -1.53 6.92 -13.40
CA VAL A 161 -2.78 7.03 -12.62
C VAL A 161 -2.66 6.51 -11.19
N ASP A 162 -1.62 5.73 -10.87
CA ASP A 162 -1.32 5.31 -9.50
C ASP A 162 -0.83 6.53 -8.70
N PRO A 163 -1.48 6.87 -7.58
CA PRO A 163 -1.09 8.02 -6.74
C PRO A 163 0.37 7.97 -6.28
N ASN A 164 0.95 6.78 -6.16
CA ASN A 164 2.32 6.60 -5.72
C ASN A 164 3.36 6.94 -6.81
N THR A 165 3.01 6.80 -8.09
CA THR A 165 4.00 6.92 -9.18
C THR A 165 4.61 8.30 -9.26
N THR A 166 3.80 9.36 -9.16
CA THR A 166 4.30 10.73 -9.15
C THR A 166 5.19 11.00 -7.93
N LEU A 167 4.82 10.50 -6.74
CA LEU A 167 5.65 10.64 -5.53
C LEU A 167 7.01 9.97 -5.70
N ARG A 168 7.04 8.80 -6.31
CA ARG A 168 8.26 8.04 -6.59
C ARG A 168 9.15 8.73 -7.59
N ILE A 169 8.58 9.28 -8.69
CA ILE A 169 9.34 10.05 -9.69
C ILE A 169 10.01 11.25 -9.03
N ASN A 170 9.24 12.07 -8.32
CA ASN A 170 9.76 13.26 -7.63
C ASN A 170 10.87 12.92 -6.63
N ALA A 171 10.72 11.80 -5.91
CA ALA A 171 11.69 11.37 -4.91
C ALA A 171 13.00 10.85 -5.53
N VAL A 172 12.93 10.16 -6.67
CA VAL A 172 14.12 9.75 -7.45
C VAL A 172 14.86 10.98 -7.97
N GLU A 173 14.14 11.93 -8.56
CA GLU A 173 14.71 13.20 -9.05
C GLU A 173 15.35 14.01 -7.91
N GLN A 174 14.70 14.09 -6.75
CA GLN A 174 15.25 14.73 -5.57
C GLN A 174 16.58 14.09 -5.15
N ALA A 175 16.62 12.76 -4.99
CA ALA A 175 17.81 12.05 -4.56
C ALA A 175 18.99 12.25 -5.53
N VAL A 176 18.72 12.29 -6.83
CA VAL A 176 19.72 12.56 -7.88
C VAL A 176 20.18 14.01 -7.84
N SER A 177 19.27 14.97 -7.69
CA SER A 177 19.61 16.39 -7.56
C SER A 177 20.55 16.64 -6.37
N GLU A 178 20.30 15.99 -5.24
CA GLU A 178 21.14 16.08 -4.04
C GLU A 178 22.52 15.43 -4.20
N ALA A 179 22.73 14.58 -5.21
CA ALA A 179 24.05 14.02 -5.54
C ALA A 179 25.01 15.03 -6.18
N GLY A 180 24.58 16.28 -6.39
CA GLY A 180 25.43 17.38 -6.81
C GLY A 180 25.99 17.27 -8.23
N GLY A 181 25.25 16.64 -9.15
CA GLY A 181 25.60 16.52 -10.58
C GLY A 181 26.53 15.35 -10.93
N GLY A 182 26.83 14.48 -9.96
CA GLY A 182 27.58 13.26 -10.23
C GLY A 182 26.76 12.16 -10.91
N VAL A 183 25.46 12.15 -10.73
CA VAL A 183 24.51 11.18 -11.28
C VAL A 183 23.49 11.90 -12.17
N GLU A 184 23.16 11.29 -13.31
CA GLU A 184 22.21 11.82 -14.30
C GLU A 184 21.12 10.79 -14.58
N ILE A 185 19.85 11.20 -14.55
CA ILE A 185 18.74 10.39 -15.05
C ILE A 185 18.65 10.60 -16.57
N ILE A 186 19.02 9.56 -17.35
CA ILE A 186 18.98 9.65 -18.81
C ILE A 186 17.61 9.32 -19.38
N GLN A 187 16.80 8.55 -18.65
CA GLN A 187 15.44 8.23 -19.08
C GLN A 187 14.57 7.81 -17.90
N VAL A 188 13.31 8.26 -17.94
CA VAL A 188 12.21 7.74 -17.11
C VAL A 188 11.24 7.01 -18.03
N ILE A 189 10.91 5.76 -17.71
CA ILE A 189 9.91 4.96 -18.42
C ILE A 189 8.79 4.64 -17.44
N ALA A 190 7.62 5.23 -17.67
CA ALA A 190 6.40 5.05 -16.90
C ALA A 190 5.33 4.27 -17.69
N ASP A 191 4.19 4.01 -17.05
CA ASP A 191 3.07 3.23 -17.60
C ASP A 191 3.48 1.82 -18.04
N ILE A 192 4.26 1.14 -17.19
CA ILE A 192 4.80 -0.19 -17.46
C ILE A 192 4.59 -1.17 -16.29
N ASP A 193 3.58 -0.97 -15.44
CA ASP A 193 3.30 -1.91 -14.34
C ASP A 193 2.38 -3.08 -14.77
N ALA A 194 2.58 -3.50 -16.01
CA ALA A 194 2.03 -4.74 -16.58
C ALA A 194 3.13 -5.44 -17.38
N TYR A 195 3.10 -6.77 -17.44
CA TYR A 195 4.22 -7.57 -17.99
C TYR A 195 4.50 -7.26 -19.46
N GLU A 196 3.47 -7.15 -20.33
CA GLU A 196 3.66 -6.93 -21.76
C GLU A 196 4.34 -5.57 -22.05
N PRO A 197 3.82 -4.41 -21.59
CA PRO A 197 4.47 -3.13 -21.82
C PRO A 197 5.83 -2.99 -21.10
N ALA A 198 6.03 -3.65 -19.95
CA ALA A 198 7.31 -3.65 -19.27
C ALA A 198 8.37 -4.41 -20.09
N ASP A 199 8.03 -5.62 -20.55
CA ASP A 199 8.94 -6.45 -21.36
C ASP A 199 9.34 -5.73 -22.64
N GLU A 200 8.37 -5.17 -23.38
CA GLU A 200 8.64 -4.42 -24.60
C GLU A 200 9.56 -3.23 -24.35
N LYS A 201 9.17 -2.32 -23.44
CA LYS A 201 9.88 -1.04 -23.27
C LYS A 201 11.23 -1.20 -22.56
N ILE A 202 11.34 -2.09 -21.57
CA ILE A 202 12.59 -2.32 -20.86
C ILE A 202 13.60 -3.03 -21.77
N ASN A 203 13.21 -4.08 -22.48
CA ASN A 203 14.13 -4.75 -23.40
C ASN A 203 14.56 -3.85 -24.57
N ALA A 204 13.64 -3.01 -25.11
CA ALA A 204 14.00 -2.00 -26.11
C ALA A 204 15.02 -0.99 -25.56
N PHE A 205 14.83 -0.50 -24.35
CA PHE A 205 15.79 0.39 -23.68
C PHE A 205 17.14 -0.30 -23.48
N MET A 206 17.14 -1.53 -22.95
CA MET A 206 18.38 -2.27 -22.71
C MET A 206 19.15 -2.54 -24.00
N ALA A 207 18.46 -2.84 -25.10
CA ALA A 207 19.10 -3.03 -26.42
C ALA A 207 19.68 -1.72 -26.98
N ALA A 208 19.02 -0.60 -26.77
CA ALA A 208 19.44 0.70 -27.35
C ALA A 208 20.45 1.45 -26.48
N GLN A 209 20.30 1.42 -25.15
CA GLN A 209 21.02 2.27 -24.21
C GLN A 209 21.68 1.50 -23.06
N GLY A 210 21.51 0.18 -22.97
CA GLY A 210 22.08 -0.63 -21.89
C GLY A 210 23.61 -0.55 -21.79
N GLY A 211 24.29 -0.23 -22.90
CA GLY A 211 25.75 0.00 -22.91
C GLY A 211 26.18 1.32 -22.26
N GLU A 212 25.27 2.30 -22.18
CA GLU A 212 25.55 3.64 -21.66
C GLU A 212 25.05 3.87 -20.22
N VAL A 213 24.16 3.00 -19.73
CA VAL A 213 23.60 3.10 -18.39
C VAL A 213 24.47 2.40 -17.35
N ASP A 214 24.71 3.06 -16.23
CA ASP A 214 25.49 2.53 -15.10
C ASP A 214 24.57 1.96 -14.00
N GLY A 215 23.36 2.51 -13.89
CA GLY A 215 22.40 2.09 -12.87
C GLY A 215 20.95 2.11 -13.32
N ILE A 216 20.12 1.30 -12.67
CA ILE A 216 18.68 1.25 -12.85
C ILE A 216 18.02 1.36 -11.48
N VAL A 217 17.06 2.27 -11.34
CA VAL A 217 16.13 2.28 -10.21
C VAL A 217 14.76 1.88 -10.74
N THR A 218 14.12 0.90 -10.08
CA THR A 218 12.74 0.53 -10.38
C THR A 218 11.87 0.80 -9.17
N THR A 219 10.73 1.44 -9.39
CA THR A 219 9.83 1.85 -8.30
C THR A 219 8.41 1.31 -8.46
N ALA A 220 8.26 0.22 -9.22
CA ALA A 220 7.03 -0.56 -9.33
C ALA A 220 7.38 -2.05 -9.46
N TRP A 221 6.45 -2.93 -9.09
CA TRP A 221 6.66 -4.37 -8.99
C TRP A 221 7.07 -5.00 -10.32
N VAL A 222 6.23 -4.84 -11.35
CA VAL A 222 6.46 -5.49 -12.64
C VAL A 222 7.73 -4.98 -13.33
N PRO A 223 8.00 -3.67 -13.39
CA PRO A 223 9.28 -3.16 -13.89
C PRO A 223 10.49 -3.72 -13.15
N ALA A 224 10.39 -3.94 -11.81
CA ALA A 224 11.48 -4.53 -11.05
C ALA A 224 11.77 -5.98 -11.47
N VAL A 225 10.71 -6.77 -11.65
CA VAL A 225 10.82 -8.17 -12.11
C VAL A 225 11.43 -8.24 -13.51
N VAL A 226 10.90 -7.46 -14.45
CA VAL A 226 11.37 -7.49 -15.85
C VAL A 226 12.81 -6.98 -15.97
N ALA A 227 13.17 -5.91 -15.29
CA ALA A 227 14.54 -5.39 -15.31
C ALA A 227 15.54 -6.38 -14.69
N ALA A 228 15.19 -7.01 -13.55
CA ALA A 228 16.01 -8.04 -12.92
C ALA A 228 16.21 -9.25 -13.84
N GLN A 229 15.16 -9.66 -14.55
CA GLN A 229 15.21 -10.74 -15.53
C GLN A 229 16.08 -10.38 -16.74
N ALA A 230 15.94 -9.15 -17.26
CA ALA A 230 16.76 -8.66 -18.36
C ALA A 230 18.26 -8.69 -18.01
N LEU A 231 18.64 -8.14 -16.85
CA LEU A 231 20.04 -8.18 -16.37
C LEU A 231 20.56 -9.60 -16.20
N THR A 232 19.74 -10.49 -15.65
CA THR A 232 20.11 -11.91 -15.48
C THR A 232 20.33 -12.61 -16.82
N ASN A 233 19.42 -12.41 -17.77
CA ASN A 233 19.49 -13.01 -19.12
C ASN A 233 20.70 -12.49 -19.92
N MET A 234 21.05 -11.22 -19.76
CA MET A 234 22.22 -10.60 -20.38
C MET A 234 23.55 -11.04 -19.71
N GLY A 235 23.48 -11.56 -18.49
CA GLY A 235 24.66 -11.85 -17.68
C GLY A 235 25.42 -10.57 -17.24
N ASP A 236 24.79 -9.40 -17.31
CA ASP A 236 25.44 -8.11 -17.04
C ASP A 236 25.34 -7.72 -15.56
N LYS A 237 26.47 -7.81 -14.86
CA LYS A 237 26.61 -7.36 -13.46
C LYS A 237 27.24 -5.96 -13.34
N ARG A 238 27.52 -5.32 -14.46
CA ARG A 238 28.08 -3.97 -14.50
C ARG A 238 27.04 -2.94 -14.06
N ILE A 239 25.81 -3.07 -14.58
CA ILE A 239 24.71 -2.19 -14.24
C ILE A 239 24.26 -2.49 -12.80
N LYS A 240 24.29 -1.47 -11.94
CA LYS A 240 23.74 -1.59 -10.59
C LYS A 240 22.24 -1.35 -10.61
N MET A 241 21.46 -2.23 -10.01
CA MET A 241 20.03 -2.07 -9.93
C MET A 241 19.57 -2.06 -8.48
N VAL A 242 18.70 -1.10 -8.14
CA VAL A 242 17.90 -1.13 -6.92
C VAL A 242 16.43 -1.22 -7.32
N GLY A 243 15.78 -2.27 -6.80
CA GLY A 243 14.38 -2.57 -7.06
C GLY A 243 13.42 -2.10 -5.97
N ILE A 244 12.18 -2.49 -6.13
CA ILE A 244 11.14 -2.42 -5.11
C ILE A 244 10.46 -3.79 -4.98
N ASP A 245 9.91 -4.04 -3.81
CA ASP A 245 9.13 -5.23 -3.48
C ASP A 245 9.94 -6.54 -3.42
N HIS A 246 9.24 -7.64 -3.19
CA HIS A 246 9.81 -8.91 -2.77
C HIS A 246 9.54 -10.07 -3.75
N ASP A 247 9.41 -9.76 -5.04
CA ASP A 247 9.23 -10.81 -6.04
C ASP A 247 10.40 -11.80 -6.03
N GLU A 248 10.11 -13.08 -6.16
CA GLU A 248 11.13 -14.14 -6.11
C GLU A 248 12.21 -13.97 -7.18
N VAL A 249 11.89 -13.42 -8.35
CA VAL A 249 12.84 -13.12 -9.41
C VAL A 249 13.83 -12.05 -8.96
N VAL A 250 13.34 -10.98 -8.33
CA VAL A 250 14.18 -9.90 -7.79
C VAL A 250 15.07 -10.42 -6.66
N LEU A 251 14.49 -11.14 -5.69
CA LEU A 251 15.25 -11.71 -4.56
C LEU A 251 16.31 -12.70 -5.02
N LYS A 252 15.99 -13.54 -6.02
CA LYS A 252 16.98 -14.42 -6.62
C LYS A 252 18.09 -13.66 -7.34
N ALA A 253 17.74 -12.61 -8.09
CA ALA A 253 18.74 -11.79 -8.79
C ALA A 253 19.66 -11.03 -7.83
N ILE A 254 19.19 -10.67 -6.61
CA ILE A 254 20.04 -10.15 -5.53
C ILE A 254 21.06 -11.23 -5.09
N LYS A 255 20.62 -12.46 -4.81
CA LYS A 255 21.50 -13.57 -4.43
C LYS A 255 22.53 -13.91 -5.48
N ASP A 256 22.15 -13.84 -6.75
CA ASP A 256 23.03 -14.11 -7.88
C ASP A 256 23.96 -12.91 -8.22
N GLY A 257 23.74 -11.74 -7.60
CA GLY A 257 24.55 -10.53 -7.76
C GLY A 257 24.27 -9.72 -9.03
N PHE A 258 23.09 -9.88 -9.65
CA PHE A 258 22.61 -9.06 -10.77
C PHE A 258 21.85 -7.81 -10.29
N VAL A 259 21.20 -7.88 -9.15
CA VAL A 259 20.50 -6.76 -8.51
C VAL A 259 21.25 -6.43 -7.21
N HIS A 260 21.47 -5.12 -6.97
CA HIS A 260 22.19 -4.66 -5.77
C HIS A 260 21.33 -4.80 -4.51
N GLY A 261 20.03 -4.51 -4.62
CA GLY A 261 19.09 -4.64 -3.52
C GLY A 261 17.69 -4.20 -3.92
N THR A 262 16.76 -4.27 -2.99
CA THR A 262 15.36 -3.88 -3.18
C THR A 262 14.81 -3.18 -1.95
N MET A 263 13.85 -2.27 -2.16
CA MET A 263 13.07 -1.65 -1.09
C MET A 263 11.84 -2.49 -0.82
N LEU A 264 11.72 -3.03 0.38
CA LEU A 264 10.54 -3.82 0.77
C LEU A 264 9.44 -2.95 1.34
N GLN A 265 8.21 -3.33 1.05
CA GLN A 265 6.98 -2.83 1.62
C GLN A 265 6.27 -3.94 2.43
N ASN A 266 5.16 -3.61 3.09
CA ASN A 266 4.42 -4.58 3.90
C ASN A 266 2.94 -4.70 3.45
N PRO A 267 2.66 -5.27 2.26
CA PRO A 267 1.28 -5.41 1.79
C PRO A 267 0.42 -6.29 2.71
N TYR A 268 0.97 -7.36 3.28
CA TYR A 268 0.24 -8.18 4.26
C TYR A 268 -0.19 -7.34 5.47
N GLY A 269 0.74 -6.59 6.08
CA GLY A 269 0.45 -5.73 7.23
C GLY A 269 -0.60 -4.66 6.91
N GLN A 270 -0.62 -4.13 5.69
CA GLN A 270 -1.63 -3.17 5.24
C GLN A 270 -3.04 -3.78 5.28
N GLY A 271 -3.24 -4.97 4.72
CA GLY A 271 -4.52 -5.68 4.77
C GLY A 271 -4.92 -6.08 6.20
N TYR A 272 -3.98 -6.65 6.95
CA TYR A 272 -4.20 -7.19 8.29
C TYR A 272 -4.50 -6.09 9.32
N ILE A 273 -3.58 -5.12 9.48
CA ILE A 273 -3.74 -4.01 10.42
C ILE A 273 -4.82 -3.03 9.95
N GLY A 274 -4.91 -2.76 8.63
CA GLY A 274 -5.97 -1.94 8.06
C GLY A 274 -7.36 -2.46 8.42
N SER A 275 -7.57 -3.77 8.34
CA SER A 275 -8.83 -4.42 8.75
C SER A 275 -9.13 -4.23 10.25
N TYR A 276 -8.11 -4.34 11.12
CA TYR A 276 -8.24 -4.05 12.54
C TYR A 276 -8.62 -2.58 12.80
N VAL A 277 -7.89 -1.65 12.17
CA VAL A 277 -8.15 -0.22 12.35
C VAL A 277 -9.56 0.14 11.90
N MET A 278 -10.00 -0.41 10.75
CA MET A 278 -11.36 -0.19 10.25
C MET A 278 -12.43 -0.74 11.19
N ASP A 279 -12.19 -1.88 11.85
CA ASP A 279 -13.08 -2.38 12.89
C ASP A 279 -13.21 -1.39 14.06
N LYS A 280 -12.10 -0.77 14.48
CA LYS A 280 -12.13 0.24 15.56
C LYS A 280 -12.87 1.51 15.12
N VAL A 281 -12.67 1.96 13.89
CA VAL A 281 -13.43 3.08 13.32
C VAL A 281 -14.93 2.79 13.36
N ARG A 282 -15.35 1.59 12.98
CA ARG A 282 -16.76 1.18 13.06
C ARG A 282 -17.30 1.13 14.50
N GLN A 283 -16.47 0.84 15.47
CA GLN A 283 -16.82 0.88 16.90
C GLN A 283 -16.88 2.30 17.47
N GLY A 284 -16.67 3.33 16.64
CA GLY A 284 -16.69 4.74 17.02
C GLY A 284 -15.36 5.25 17.60
N CYS A 285 -14.27 4.53 17.38
CA CYS A 285 -12.95 5.04 17.72
C CYS A 285 -12.54 6.11 16.71
N GLU A 286 -12.01 7.21 17.22
CA GLU A 286 -11.48 8.33 16.42
C GLU A 286 -9.95 8.37 16.52
N PHE A 287 -9.32 8.89 15.47
CA PHE A 287 -7.89 9.18 15.49
C PHE A 287 -7.63 10.36 16.42
N LYS A 288 -6.63 10.26 17.28
CA LYS A 288 -6.25 11.37 18.16
C LYS A 288 -5.63 12.49 17.31
N SER A 289 -6.18 13.68 17.44
CA SER A 289 -5.69 14.87 16.73
C SER A 289 -4.30 15.33 17.18
N ASP A 290 -3.86 14.93 18.37
CA ASP A 290 -2.56 15.26 18.97
C ASP A 290 -1.50 14.15 18.77
N ALA A 291 -1.86 13.07 18.08
CA ALA A 291 -0.89 12.04 17.74
C ALA A 291 0.12 12.59 16.71
N PRO A 292 1.39 12.16 16.78
CA PRO A 292 2.42 12.63 15.84
C PRO A 292 2.27 11.94 14.47
N TRP A 293 1.09 12.11 13.86
CA TRP A 293 0.85 11.61 12.51
C TRP A 293 1.77 12.33 11.53
N LYS A 294 2.35 11.59 10.61
CA LYS A 294 2.95 12.20 9.43
C LYS A 294 1.82 12.79 8.60
N SER A 295 1.74 14.11 8.53
CA SER A 295 1.02 14.77 7.45
C SER A 295 1.82 14.56 6.18
N THR A 296 1.22 13.88 5.21
CA THR A 296 1.73 13.87 3.84
C THR A 296 0.98 14.91 3.02
N ALA A 297 1.48 15.25 1.85
CA ALA A 297 0.74 16.13 0.93
C ALA A 297 -0.63 15.55 0.52
N GLN A 298 -0.89 14.27 0.82
CA GLN A 298 -2.08 13.55 0.42
C GLN A 298 -3.11 13.39 1.53
N THR A 299 -2.69 13.30 2.81
CA THR A 299 -3.62 13.13 3.93
C THR A 299 -3.00 13.52 5.25
N ASP A 300 -3.81 14.09 6.16
CA ASP A 300 -3.42 14.40 7.53
C ASP A 300 -3.42 13.15 8.44
N GLN A 301 -3.97 12.04 7.97
CA GLN A 301 -4.11 10.80 8.74
C GLN A 301 -3.41 9.65 8.01
N PHE A 302 -2.15 9.86 7.66
CA PHE A 302 -1.31 8.84 7.06
C PHE A 302 -0.67 7.95 8.13
N ILE A 303 -0.87 6.65 7.98
CA ILE A 303 -0.23 5.63 8.81
C ILE A 303 0.82 4.94 7.94
N ASP A 304 2.09 5.13 8.29
CA ASP A 304 3.21 4.55 7.56
C ASP A 304 3.39 3.08 7.95
N SER A 305 3.27 2.17 6.99
CA SER A 305 3.53 0.73 7.17
C SER A 305 5.03 0.39 7.19
N GLY A 306 5.87 1.39 6.95
CA GLY A 306 7.32 1.25 6.91
C GLY A 306 7.85 0.73 5.58
N THR A 307 9.17 0.84 5.44
CA THR A 307 9.97 0.32 4.31
C THR A 307 11.36 -0.05 4.80
N VAL A 308 12.02 -0.98 4.13
CA VAL A 308 13.39 -1.38 4.45
C VAL A 308 14.15 -1.73 3.18
N PHE A 309 15.42 -1.35 3.12
CA PHE A 309 16.33 -1.79 2.07
C PHE A 309 16.90 -3.18 2.42
N VAL A 310 16.89 -4.07 1.45
CA VAL A 310 17.40 -5.44 1.56
C VAL A 310 18.39 -5.70 0.44
N ASP A 311 19.57 -6.17 0.79
CA ASP A 311 20.63 -6.57 -0.14
C ASP A 311 21.08 -8.02 0.09
N ILE A 312 22.22 -8.41 -0.49
CA ILE A 312 22.78 -9.76 -0.39
C ILE A 312 23.06 -10.18 1.06
N SER A 313 23.28 -9.23 1.98
CA SER A 313 23.66 -9.55 3.37
C SER A 313 22.49 -10.06 4.21
N ASP A 314 21.28 -9.70 3.85
CA ASP A 314 20.08 -9.98 4.67
C ASP A 314 18.88 -10.56 3.88
N VAL A 315 18.99 -10.70 2.56
CA VAL A 315 17.91 -11.24 1.70
C VAL A 315 17.38 -12.61 2.16
N ASP A 316 18.24 -13.48 2.68
CA ASP A 316 17.81 -14.79 3.18
C ASP A 316 16.96 -14.72 4.45
N THR A 317 17.24 -13.75 5.31
CA THR A 317 16.45 -13.50 6.52
C THR A 317 15.02 -13.09 6.17
N TYR A 318 14.86 -12.19 5.20
CA TYR A 318 13.54 -11.73 4.75
C TYR A 318 12.76 -12.81 4.00
N VAL A 319 13.40 -13.60 3.16
CA VAL A 319 12.76 -14.74 2.47
C VAL A 319 12.19 -15.74 3.48
N MET A 320 12.86 -15.99 4.59
CA MET A 320 12.35 -16.86 5.66
C MET A 320 11.15 -16.22 6.40
N ALA A 321 11.17 -14.92 6.61
CA ALA A 321 10.10 -14.21 7.32
C ALA A 321 8.80 -14.12 6.50
N MET A 322 8.86 -14.24 5.17
CA MET A 322 7.70 -14.16 4.26
C MET A 322 7.07 -15.52 3.93
N ARG A 323 7.59 -16.61 4.42
CA ARG A 323 7.03 -17.98 4.29
C ARG A 323 6.07 -18.29 5.43
#